data_0ae2485dfbb3a144d77a44cd28b2d174
#
_entry.id   0ae2485dfbb3a144d77a44cd28b2d174
#
_cell.length_a   1.000
_cell.length_b   1.000
_cell.length_c   1.000
_cell.angle_alpha   90.00
_cell.angle_beta   90.00
_cell.angle_gamma   90.00
#
_symmetry.space_group_name_H-M   'P 1'
#
loop_
_entity.id
_entity.type
_entity.pdbx_description
1 polymer ?
#
loop_
_entity_poly.entity_id
_entity_poly.type
_entity_poly.pdbx_seq_one_letter_code
_entity_poly.pdbx_strand_id
1 'polypeptide(L)'
;DENKPFLLGHKLILLEMLAVLIWIVWGVTQKGYYIPEIASQFFVMGLGAGLIAVIFKLEDMGLNDVASAFQSGAADLAGTAIVVGMAKGILLVLGGSDANVPSALNTILHSIGGLLSGVPAFVGAWFMYIFQSLFNLVVTSNSGQAALTMPIMAPLADLVGVSRQIAVLAYQLGSGFMDAFTPVSASLIGVLGVARIEWAKWAKFQIKMQGFLFVLGTIFIFIAVAIGLQ
;
A
#
# COMPACT_ATOMS: atom_id res chain seq x y z
N ASP A 1 10.33 -22.01 20.35
CA ASP A 1 10.87 -23.01 19.40
C ASP A 1 12.23 -22.57 18.83
N GLU A 2 13.20 -22.32 19.74
CA GLU A 2 14.53 -21.80 19.37
C GLU A 2 15.48 -22.87 18.75
N ASN A 3 15.03 -24.11 18.53
CA ASN A 3 15.91 -25.22 18.14
C ASN A 3 15.46 -26.01 16.91
N LYS A 4 14.63 -25.46 16.02
CA LYS A 4 14.31 -26.17 14.76
C LYS A 4 15.47 -26.05 13.76
N PRO A 5 16.00 -27.16 13.22
CA PRO A 5 17.12 -27.10 12.29
C PRO A 5 16.67 -26.45 10.96
N PHE A 6 17.51 -25.56 10.45
CA PHE A 6 17.28 -24.92 9.15
C PHE A 6 17.66 -25.89 8.02
N LEU A 7 16.66 -26.63 7.55
CA LEU A 7 16.80 -27.71 6.58
C LEU A 7 17.02 -27.19 5.15
N LEU A 8 17.45 -28.09 4.25
CA LEU A 8 17.66 -27.76 2.84
C LEU A 8 16.38 -27.20 2.19
N GLY A 9 15.20 -27.74 2.52
CA GLY A 9 13.93 -27.25 2.00
C GLY A 9 13.67 -25.76 2.34
N HIS A 10 14.01 -25.29 3.55
CA HIS A 10 13.88 -23.87 3.90
C HIS A 10 14.81 -22.99 3.05
N LYS A 11 16.04 -23.46 2.77
CA LYS A 11 16.99 -22.75 1.91
C LYS A 11 16.49 -22.65 0.47
N LEU A 12 15.88 -23.72 -0.04
CA LEU A 12 15.32 -23.76 -1.39
C LEU A 12 14.13 -22.82 -1.54
N ILE A 13 13.23 -22.76 -0.53
CA ILE A 13 12.12 -21.81 -0.52
C ILE A 13 12.65 -20.37 -0.55
N LEU A 14 13.64 -20.02 0.27
CA LEU A 14 14.22 -18.68 0.26
C LEU A 14 14.90 -18.34 -1.08
N LEU A 15 15.57 -19.32 -1.69
CA LEU A 15 16.19 -19.14 -3.00
C LEU A 15 15.14 -18.95 -4.09
N GLU A 16 14.07 -19.71 -4.06
CA GLU A 16 12.93 -19.59 -4.98
C GLU A 16 12.24 -18.23 -4.83
N MET A 17 11.97 -17.80 -3.61
CA MET A 17 11.41 -16.48 -3.35
C MET A 17 12.32 -15.36 -3.91
N LEU A 18 13.62 -15.44 -3.69
CA LEU A 18 14.57 -14.48 -4.23
C LEU A 18 14.55 -14.49 -5.77
N ALA A 19 14.55 -15.68 -6.38
CA ALA A 19 14.54 -15.81 -7.84
C ALA A 19 13.26 -15.22 -8.45
N VAL A 20 12.09 -15.46 -7.84
CA VAL A 20 10.82 -14.88 -8.31
C VAL A 20 10.78 -13.37 -8.10
N LEU A 21 11.31 -12.84 -7.00
CA LEU A 21 11.42 -11.39 -6.81
C LEU A 21 12.30 -10.74 -7.87
N ILE A 22 13.44 -11.36 -8.20
CA ILE A 22 14.30 -10.89 -9.30
C ILE A 22 13.55 -10.94 -10.64
N TRP A 23 12.79 -12.01 -10.89
CA TRP A 23 11.96 -12.13 -12.09
C TRP A 23 10.89 -11.04 -12.16
N ILE A 24 10.20 -10.72 -11.05
CA ILE A 24 9.24 -9.62 -10.99
C ILE A 24 9.90 -8.29 -11.34
N VAL A 25 11.04 -7.97 -10.69
CA VAL A 25 11.77 -6.71 -10.94
C VAL A 25 12.21 -6.63 -12.40
N TRP A 26 12.76 -7.70 -12.96
CA TRP A 26 13.14 -7.76 -14.37
C TRP A 26 11.92 -7.58 -15.28
N GLY A 27 10.81 -8.25 -14.98
CA GLY A 27 9.58 -8.16 -15.75
C GLY A 27 8.99 -6.75 -15.76
N VAL A 28 8.94 -6.09 -14.61
CA VAL A 28 8.47 -4.69 -14.50
C VAL A 28 9.39 -3.74 -15.28
N THR A 29 10.72 -3.86 -15.11
CA THR A 29 11.68 -2.91 -15.71
C THR A 29 11.91 -3.13 -17.20
N GLN A 30 11.88 -4.38 -17.68
CA GLN A 30 12.23 -4.72 -19.06
C GLN A 30 11.04 -5.08 -19.95
N LYS A 31 9.96 -5.56 -19.37
CA LYS A 31 8.77 -6.04 -20.10
C LYS A 31 7.51 -5.21 -19.83
N GLY A 32 7.59 -4.27 -18.90
CA GLY A 32 6.43 -3.45 -18.50
C GLY A 32 5.32 -4.25 -17.84
N TYR A 33 5.67 -5.26 -17.04
CA TYR A 33 4.69 -6.05 -16.30
C TYR A 33 3.84 -5.17 -15.39
N TYR A 34 2.55 -5.44 -15.41
CA TYR A 34 1.55 -4.79 -14.60
C TYR A 34 1.01 -5.71 -13.50
N ILE A 35 0.01 -5.28 -12.78
CA ILE A 35 -0.57 -6.00 -11.63
C ILE A 35 -0.96 -7.46 -11.97
N PRO A 36 -1.62 -7.78 -13.12
CA PRO A 36 -1.99 -9.16 -13.42
C PRO A 36 -0.80 -10.10 -13.58
N GLU A 37 0.27 -9.64 -14.25
CA GLU A 37 1.48 -10.44 -14.44
C GLU A 37 2.20 -10.63 -13.11
N ILE A 38 2.33 -9.56 -12.30
CA ILE A 38 2.95 -9.62 -10.96
C ILE A 38 2.16 -10.57 -10.04
N ALA A 39 0.83 -10.49 -10.06
CA ALA A 39 -0.03 -11.39 -9.28
C ALA A 39 0.16 -12.86 -9.67
N SER A 40 0.30 -13.13 -10.98
CA SER A 40 0.59 -14.47 -11.48
C SER A 40 1.94 -15.00 -10.99
N GLN A 41 2.96 -14.14 -10.92
CA GLN A 41 4.29 -14.51 -10.42
C GLN A 41 4.27 -14.79 -8.91
N PHE A 42 3.54 -14.00 -8.11
CA PHE A 42 3.33 -14.31 -6.69
C PHE A 42 2.58 -15.63 -6.50
N PHE A 43 1.59 -15.92 -7.35
CA PHE A 43 0.91 -17.21 -7.31
C PHE A 43 1.86 -18.38 -7.59
N VAL A 44 2.73 -18.25 -8.61
CA VAL A 44 3.76 -19.27 -8.92
C VAL A 44 4.72 -19.42 -7.74
N MET A 45 5.15 -18.33 -7.12
CA MET A 45 5.99 -18.35 -5.91
C MET A 45 5.33 -19.13 -4.76
N GLY A 46 4.06 -18.85 -4.47
CA GLY A 46 3.34 -19.57 -3.42
C GLY A 46 3.18 -21.06 -3.70
N LEU A 47 2.91 -21.43 -4.97
CA LEU A 47 2.85 -22.83 -5.38
C LEU A 47 4.22 -23.52 -5.29
N GLY A 48 5.29 -22.87 -5.76
CA GLY A 48 6.64 -23.40 -5.69
C GLY A 48 7.09 -23.65 -4.25
N ALA A 49 6.91 -22.66 -3.37
CA ALA A 49 7.20 -22.79 -1.95
C ALA A 49 6.40 -23.93 -1.30
N GLY A 50 5.10 -24.05 -1.60
CA GLY A 50 4.24 -25.12 -1.12
C GLY A 50 4.71 -26.50 -1.59
N LEU A 51 5.04 -26.65 -2.89
CA LEU A 51 5.55 -27.91 -3.43
C LEU A 51 6.90 -28.31 -2.80
N ILE A 52 7.82 -27.37 -2.61
CA ILE A 52 9.09 -27.62 -1.92
C ILE A 52 8.81 -28.07 -0.48
N ALA A 53 7.91 -27.41 0.24
CA ALA A 53 7.56 -27.79 1.61
C ALA A 53 7.03 -29.23 1.70
N VAL A 54 6.16 -29.62 0.78
CA VAL A 54 5.60 -31.00 0.72
C VAL A 54 6.68 -32.03 0.35
N ILE A 55 7.51 -31.75 -0.67
CA ILE A 55 8.56 -32.69 -1.13
C ILE A 55 9.59 -32.94 -0.03
N PHE A 56 10.01 -31.89 0.67
CA PHE A 56 10.99 -31.96 1.76
C PHE A 56 10.35 -32.26 3.13
N LYS A 57 9.02 -32.51 3.17
CA LYS A 57 8.26 -32.78 4.40
C LYS A 57 8.55 -31.78 5.50
N LEU A 58 8.60 -30.49 5.18
CA LEU A 58 8.82 -29.45 6.15
C LEU A 58 7.62 -29.37 7.11
N GLU A 59 7.87 -29.56 8.39
CA GLU A 59 6.84 -29.56 9.44
C GLU A 59 5.67 -30.53 9.17
N ASP A 60 5.96 -31.65 8.48
CA ASP A 60 4.96 -32.66 8.06
C ASP A 60 3.85 -32.10 7.15
N MET A 61 4.10 -30.98 6.45
CA MET A 61 3.14 -30.38 5.52
C MET A 61 2.77 -31.33 4.38
N GLY A 62 1.45 -31.43 4.15
CA GLY A 62 0.86 -32.11 3.00
C GLY A 62 0.23 -31.14 2.00
N LEU A 63 -0.27 -31.67 0.88
CA LEU A 63 -0.96 -30.87 -0.15
C LEU A 63 -2.21 -30.16 0.40
N ASN A 64 -2.91 -30.76 1.35
CA ASN A 64 -4.07 -30.13 1.97
C ASN A 64 -3.69 -28.92 2.80
N ASP A 65 -2.53 -28.92 3.44
CA ASP A 65 -2.04 -27.79 4.23
C ASP A 65 -1.68 -26.62 3.30
N VAL A 66 -1.07 -26.91 2.15
CA VAL A 66 -0.80 -25.89 1.13
C VAL A 66 -2.11 -25.28 0.60
N ALA A 67 -3.13 -26.13 0.32
CA ALA A 67 -4.44 -25.65 -0.11
C ALA A 67 -5.12 -24.79 0.96
N SER A 68 -5.03 -25.19 2.24
CA SER A 68 -5.57 -24.45 3.37
C SER A 68 -4.87 -23.10 3.55
N ALA A 69 -3.53 -23.04 3.36
CA ALA A 69 -2.77 -21.80 3.40
C ALA A 69 -3.22 -20.82 2.29
N PHE A 70 -3.44 -21.33 1.07
CA PHE A 70 -4.01 -20.55 -0.04
C PHE A 70 -5.40 -20.02 0.28
N GLN A 71 -6.26 -20.88 0.82
CA GLN A 71 -7.63 -20.51 1.21
C GLN A 71 -7.62 -19.40 2.28
N SER A 72 -6.75 -19.52 3.28
CA SER A 72 -6.59 -18.50 4.33
C SER A 72 -6.12 -17.17 3.74
N GLY A 73 -5.09 -17.18 2.87
CA GLY A 73 -4.62 -15.98 2.20
C GLY A 73 -5.69 -15.32 1.32
N ALA A 74 -6.50 -16.12 0.61
CA ALA A 74 -7.62 -15.60 -0.18
C ALA A 74 -8.71 -14.99 0.71
N ALA A 75 -9.00 -15.59 1.86
CA ALA A 75 -9.96 -15.05 2.83
C ALA A 75 -9.50 -13.72 3.42
N ASP A 76 -8.21 -13.59 3.73
CA ASP A 76 -7.61 -12.34 4.23
C ASP A 76 -7.74 -11.18 3.21
N LEU A 77 -7.65 -11.51 1.91
CA LEU A 77 -7.78 -10.51 0.83
C LEU A 77 -9.23 -10.18 0.46
N ALA A 78 -10.20 -11.01 0.85
CA ALA A 78 -11.61 -10.82 0.49
C ALA A 78 -12.16 -9.47 0.99
N GLY A 79 -11.81 -9.07 2.21
CA GLY A 79 -12.20 -7.77 2.77
C GLY A 79 -11.69 -6.60 1.92
N THR A 80 -10.44 -6.66 1.48
CA THR A 80 -9.85 -5.64 0.59
C THR A 80 -10.56 -5.60 -0.76
N ALA A 81 -10.87 -6.74 -1.36
CA ALA A 81 -11.60 -6.80 -2.63
C ALA A 81 -12.99 -6.16 -2.53
N ILE A 82 -13.70 -6.40 -1.42
CA ILE A 82 -15.01 -5.77 -1.15
C ILE A 82 -14.86 -4.25 -1.04
N VAL A 83 -13.88 -3.76 -0.29
CA VAL A 83 -13.64 -2.30 -0.14
C VAL A 83 -13.32 -1.64 -1.49
N VAL A 84 -12.51 -2.28 -2.33
CA VAL A 84 -12.22 -1.79 -3.70
C VAL A 84 -13.50 -1.75 -4.54
N GLY A 85 -14.34 -2.79 -4.45
CA GLY A 85 -15.63 -2.83 -5.13
C GLY A 85 -16.58 -1.70 -4.66
N MET A 86 -16.67 -1.47 -3.37
CA MET A 86 -17.46 -0.37 -2.78
C MET A 86 -16.96 1.00 -3.23
N ALA A 87 -15.65 1.23 -3.21
CA ALA A 87 -15.04 2.48 -3.68
C ALA A 87 -15.38 2.75 -5.17
N LYS A 88 -15.32 1.70 -6.00
CA LYS A 88 -15.75 1.79 -7.41
C LYS A 88 -17.24 2.12 -7.51
N GLY A 89 -18.07 1.51 -6.68
CA GLY A 89 -19.51 1.80 -6.58
C GLY A 89 -19.78 3.26 -6.21
N ILE A 90 -19.08 3.82 -5.24
CA ILE A 90 -19.19 5.23 -4.85
C ILE A 90 -18.86 6.15 -6.04
N LEU A 91 -17.78 5.86 -6.76
CA LEU A 91 -17.43 6.62 -7.97
C LEU A 91 -18.55 6.61 -9.02
N LEU A 92 -19.16 5.44 -9.25
CA LEU A 92 -20.26 5.32 -10.20
C LEU A 92 -21.50 6.13 -9.77
N VAL A 93 -21.82 6.10 -8.47
CA VAL A 93 -22.95 6.89 -7.90
C VAL A 93 -22.67 8.39 -7.99
N LEU A 94 -21.42 8.82 -7.84
CA LEU A 94 -21.00 10.21 -7.97
C LEU A 94 -20.93 10.68 -9.45
N GLY A 95 -21.22 9.80 -10.41
CA GLY A 95 -21.28 10.11 -11.83
C GLY A 95 -20.05 9.75 -12.66
N GLY A 96 -19.21 8.84 -12.11
CA GLY A 96 -18.00 8.35 -12.78
C GLY A 96 -16.83 9.32 -12.70
N SER A 97 -15.72 8.93 -13.36
CA SER A 97 -14.44 9.66 -13.35
C SER A 97 -14.19 10.46 -14.64
N ASP A 98 -15.18 10.62 -15.50
CA ASP A 98 -15.02 11.40 -16.73
C ASP A 98 -15.15 12.90 -16.43
N ALA A 99 -14.07 13.64 -16.62
CA ALA A 99 -14.00 15.08 -16.39
C ALA A 99 -14.93 15.90 -17.30
N ASN A 100 -15.38 15.34 -18.42
CA ASN A 100 -16.22 16.03 -19.40
C ASN A 100 -17.73 15.85 -19.14
N VAL A 101 -18.09 14.96 -18.20
CA VAL A 101 -19.49 14.68 -17.89
C VAL A 101 -19.89 15.44 -16.62
N PRO A 102 -20.95 16.28 -16.66
CA PRO A 102 -21.46 16.91 -15.44
C PRO A 102 -21.83 15.86 -14.39
N SER A 103 -21.13 15.87 -13.26
CA SER A 103 -21.31 14.89 -12.20
C SER A 103 -21.10 15.53 -10.84
N ALA A 104 -21.62 14.88 -9.78
CA ALA A 104 -21.38 15.32 -8.41
C ALA A 104 -19.90 15.31 -8.08
N LEU A 105 -19.16 14.30 -8.56
CA LEU A 105 -17.71 14.22 -8.38
C LEU A 105 -17.01 15.43 -9.03
N ASN A 106 -17.35 15.76 -10.28
CA ASN A 106 -16.75 16.91 -10.96
C ASN A 106 -17.07 18.23 -10.25
N THR A 107 -18.28 18.39 -9.71
CA THR A 107 -18.64 19.57 -8.92
C THR A 107 -17.79 19.68 -7.66
N ILE A 108 -17.59 18.58 -6.94
CA ILE A 108 -16.74 18.53 -5.74
C ILE A 108 -15.29 18.86 -6.12
N LEU A 109 -14.76 18.21 -7.16
CA LEU A 109 -13.39 18.40 -7.62
C LEU A 109 -13.17 19.85 -8.10
N HIS A 110 -14.12 20.42 -8.84
CA HIS A 110 -14.05 21.80 -9.30
C HIS A 110 -14.08 22.78 -8.12
N SER A 111 -14.90 22.52 -7.10
CA SER A 111 -14.97 23.38 -5.90
C SER A 111 -13.65 23.34 -5.11
N ILE A 112 -13.09 22.14 -4.92
CA ILE A 112 -11.78 21.97 -4.27
C ILE A 112 -10.67 22.58 -5.13
N GLY A 113 -10.68 22.35 -6.44
CA GLY A 113 -9.75 22.94 -7.40
C GLY A 113 -9.81 24.46 -7.40
N GLY A 114 -11.02 25.04 -7.29
CA GLY A 114 -11.22 26.48 -7.16
C GLY A 114 -10.60 27.07 -5.87
N LEU A 115 -10.70 26.34 -4.75
CA LEU A 115 -10.06 26.72 -3.48
C LEU A 115 -8.52 26.61 -3.57
N LEU A 116 -8.02 25.69 -4.38
CA LEU A 116 -6.58 25.48 -4.60
C LEU A 116 -6.06 26.24 -5.83
N SER A 117 -6.91 26.95 -6.56
CA SER A 117 -6.50 27.72 -7.73
C SER A 117 -5.55 28.84 -7.29
N GLY A 118 -4.36 28.92 -7.92
CA GLY A 118 -3.31 29.85 -7.57
C GLY A 118 -2.38 29.40 -6.43
N VAL A 119 -2.63 28.22 -5.84
CA VAL A 119 -1.71 27.61 -4.87
C VAL A 119 -0.52 27.00 -5.65
N PRO A 120 0.72 27.27 -5.26
CA PRO A 120 1.89 26.64 -5.90
C PRO A 120 1.81 25.10 -5.83
N ALA A 121 2.25 24.41 -6.91
CA ALA A 121 2.19 22.97 -7.04
C ALA A 121 2.76 22.19 -5.82
N PHE A 122 3.86 22.68 -5.25
CA PHE A 122 4.46 22.06 -4.05
C PHE A 122 3.56 22.15 -2.80
N VAL A 123 2.76 23.20 -2.66
CA VAL A 123 1.81 23.34 -1.55
C VAL A 123 0.64 22.38 -1.74
N GLY A 124 0.13 22.24 -2.98
CA GLY A 124 -0.91 21.28 -3.31
C GLY A 124 -0.46 19.82 -3.04
N ALA A 125 0.74 19.46 -3.48
CA ALA A 125 1.33 18.15 -3.22
C ALA A 125 1.54 17.89 -1.71
N TRP A 126 2.02 18.88 -0.97
CA TRP A 126 2.19 18.78 0.47
C TRP A 126 0.86 18.64 1.22
N PHE A 127 -0.19 19.33 0.77
CA PHE A 127 -1.52 19.19 1.33
C PHE A 127 -2.07 17.76 1.10
N MET A 128 -1.84 17.18 -0.07
CA MET A 128 -2.17 15.76 -0.34
C MET A 128 -1.44 14.83 0.64
N TYR A 129 -0.17 15.06 0.90
CA TYR A 129 0.62 14.28 1.86
C TYR A 129 0.06 14.37 3.29
N ILE A 130 -0.26 15.59 3.76
CA ILE A 130 -0.91 15.79 5.08
C ILE A 130 -2.24 15.04 5.12
N PHE A 131 -3.07 15.22 4.10
CA PHE A 131 -4.38 14.56 4.04
C PHE A 131 -4.24 13.04 4.12
N GLN A 132 -3.36 12.44 3.36
CA GLN A 132 -3.13 11.00 3.37
C GLN A 132 -2.61 10.52 4.72
N SER A 133 -1.73 11.28 5.36
CA SER A 133 -1.23 10.99 6.70
C SER A 133 -2.34 10.99 7.75
N LEU A 134 -3.20 12.00 7.73
CA LEU A 134 -4.32 12.09 8.66
C LEU A 134 -5.40 11.04 8.37
N PHE A 135 -5.65 10.75 7.11
CA PHE A 135 -6.63 9.75 6.70
C PHE A 135 -6.24 8.34 7.16
N ASN A 136 -4.94 8.03 7.17
CA ASN A 136 -4.42 6.75 7.67
C ASN A 136 -4.72 6.53 9.17
N LEU A 137 -4.89 7.58 9.97
CA LEU A 137 -5.31 7.42 11.38
C LEU A 137 -6.68 6.76 11.51
N VAL A 138 -7.53 6.87 10.49
CA VAL A 138 -8.89 6.31 10.47
C VAL A 138 -8.95 5.02 9.65
N VAL A 139 -8.27 5.00 8.50
CA VAL A 139 -8.25 3.86 7.58
C VAL A 139 -6.83 3.35 7.46
N THR A 140 -6.48 2.36 8.28
CA THR A 140 -5.13 1.79 8.38
C THR A 140 -4.81 0.72 7.35
N SER A 141 -5.78 0.32 6.53
CA SER A 141 -5.54 -0.55 5.39
C SER A 141 -4.99 0.25 4.22
N ASN A 142 -3.71 0.09 3.89
CA ASN A 142 -3.07 0.82 2.79
C ASN A 142 -3.82 0.64 1.46
N SER A 143 -4.17 -0.59 1.09
CA SER A 143 -4.96 -0.84 -0.12
C SER A 143 -6.38 -0.26 -0.04
N GLY A 144 -7.02 -0.33 1.13
CA GLY A 144 -8.32 0.30 1.38
C GLY A 144 -8.25 1.83 1.28
N GLN A 145 -7.24 2.43 1.87
CA GLN A 145 -6.99 3.87 1.77
C GLN A 145 -6.77 4.29 0.32
N ALA A 146 -5.91 3.59 -0.43
CA ALA A 146 -5.69 3.87 -1.84
C ALA A 146 -6.99 3.79 -2.65
N ALA A 147 -7.79 2.73 -2.44
CA ALA A 147 -9.05 2.54 -3.14
C ALA A 147 -10.06 3.68 -2.88
N LEU A 148 -10.08 4.22 -1.66
CA LEU A 148 -10.97 5.30 -1.28
C LEU A 148 -10.46 6.68 -1.73
N THR A 149 -9.16 6.94 -1.62
CA THR A 149 -8.62 8.31 -1.79
C THR A 149 -8.08 8.57 -3.19
N MET A 150 -7.43 7.60 -3.84
CA MET A 150 -6.78 7.83 -5.13
C MET A 150 -7.73 8.22 -6.27
N PRO A 151 -8.97 7.71 -6.34
CA PRO A 151 -9.94 8.19 -7.31
C PRO A 151 -10.26 9.70 -7.23
N ILE A 152 -10.05 10.31 -6.07
CA ILE A 152 -10.22 11.74 -5.84
C ILE A 152 -8.89 12.48 -5.98
N MET A 153 -7.81 11.91 -5.43
CA MET A 153 -6.49 12.54 -5.42
C MET A 153 -5.85 12.63 -6.80
N ALA A 154 -6.07 11.65 -7.69
CA ALA A 154 -5.50 11.68 -9.02
C ALA A 154 -6.05 12.82 -9.89
N PRO A 155 -7.38 13.01 -10.02
CA PRO A 155 -7.92 14.20 -10.70
C PRO A 155 -7.56 15.52 -10.00
N LEU A 156 -7.48 15.51 -8.66
CA LEU A 156 -7.07 16.70 -7.91
C LEU A 156 -5.62 17.09 -8.20
N ALA A 157 -4.72 16.12 -8.37
CA ALA A 157 -3.34 16.36 -8.78
C ALA A 157 -3.28 17.09 -10.13
N ASP A 158 -4.07 16.64 -11.10
CA ASP A 158 -4.18 17.30 -12.41
C ASP A 158 -4.63 18.77 -12.27
N LEU A 159 -5.60 19.04 -11.40
CA LEU A 159 -6.13 20.39 -11.15
C LEU A 159 -5.13 21.34 -10.50
N VAL A 160 -4.26 20.84 -9.62
CA VAL A 160 -3.23 21.66 -8.93
C VAL A 160 -1.90 21.67 -9.68
N GLY A 161 -1.83 21.05 -10.86
CA GLY A 161 -0.65 21.07 -11.72
C GLY A 161 0.49 20.19 -11.22
N VAL A 162 0.20 19.11 -10.48
CA VAL A 162 1.16 18.07 -10.06
C VAL A 162 0.88 16.76 -10.80
N SER A 163 1.92 15.97 -11.03
CA SER A 163 1.74 14.66 -11.65
C SER A 163 0.98 13.70 -10.73
N ARG A 164 0.27 12.74 -11.32
CA ARG A 164 -0.42 11.69 -10.57
C ARG A 164 0.57 10.81 -9.80
N GLN A 165 1.81 10.69 -10.26
CA GLN A 165 2.88 9.97 -9.54
C GLN A 165 3.22 10.67 -8.22
N ILE A 166 3.20 12.00 -8.18
CA ILE A 166 3.39 12.76 -6.94
C ILE A 166 2.23 12.52 -5.97
N ALA A 167 0.99 12.43 -6.47
CA ALA A 167 -0.15 12.04 -5.62
C ALA A 167 0.01 10.64 -5.02
N VAL A 168 0.52 9.67 -5.82
CA VAL A 168 0.85 8.33 -5.34
C VAL A 168 1.98 8.37 -4.30
N LEU A 169 3.02 9.16 -4.54
CA LEU A 169 4.12 9.33 -3.59
C LEU A 169 3.62 9.94 -2.26
N ALA A 170 2.77 10.97 -2.33
CA ALA A 170 2.15 11.58 -1.16
C ALA A 170 1.31 10.59 -0.35
N TYR A 171 0.56 9.73 -1.05
CA TYR A 171 -0.17 8.63 -0.43
C TYR A 171 0.78 7.62 0.23
N GLN A 172 1.79 7.13 -0.47
CA GLN A 172 2.70 6.10 0.04
C GLN A 172 3.50 6.57 1.26
N LEU A 173 4.03 7.78 1.22
CA LEU A 173 4.74 8.37 2.36
C LEU A 173 3.79 8.67 3.52
N GLY A 174 2.59 9.19 3.22
CA GLY A 174 1.59 9.51 4.22
C GLY A 174 1.10 8.28 4.98
N SER A 175 0.65 7.26 4.25
CA SER A 175 0.15 6.02 4.86
C SER A 175 1.27 5.21 5.52
N GLY A 176 2.39 4.99 4.81
CA GLY A 176 3.47 4.14 5.31
C GLY A 176 4.11 4.66 6.60
N PHE A 177 4.33 5.96 6.73
CA PHE A 177 4.89 6.52 7.95
C PHE A 177 3.91 6.52 9.12
N MET A 178 2.61 6.70 8.84
CA MET A 178 1.60 6.68 9.89
C MET A 178 1.26 5.28 10.39
N ASP A 179 1.40 4.23 9.58
CA ASP A 179 1.21 2.84 10.01
C ASP A 179 2.12 2.44 11.19
N ALA A 180 3.32 3.02 11.26
CA ALA A 180 4.25 2.78 12.37
C ALA A 180 3.85 3.51 13.66
N PHE A 181 2.84 4.37 13.63
CA PHE A 181 2.43 5.20 14.76
C PHE A 181 0.98 4.96 15.21
N THR A 182 0.06 4.73 14.27
CA THR A 182 -1.37 4.69 14.58
C THR A 182 -1.77 3.50 15.47
N PRO A 183 -2.57 3.73 16.54
CA PRO A 183 -2.97 2.68 17.49
C PRO A 183 -3.94 1.65 16.90
N VAL A 184 -4.49 1.90 15.73
CA VAL A 184 -5.45 1.00 15.07
C VAL A 184 -4.80 0.18 13.94
N SER A 185 -3.49 0.33 13.70
CA SER A 185 -2.75 -0.53 12.78
C SER A 185 -2.61 -1.93 13.35
N ALA A 186 -3.23 -2.93 12.68
CA ALA A 186 -3.19 -4.32 13.11
C ALA A 186 -1.75 -4.87 13.14
N SER A 187 -0.92 -4.49 12.17
CA SER A 187 0.48 -4.89 12.10
C SER A 187 1.29 -4.34 13.28
N LEU A 188 1.14 -3.04 13.59
CA LEU A 188 1.82 -2.42 14.72
C LEU A 188 1.37 -3.04 16.05
N ILE A 189 0.07 -3.16 16.28
CA ILE A 189 -0.47 -3.72 17.52
C ILE A 189 -0.07 -5.19 17.66
N GLY A 190 -0.05 -5.95 16.58
CA GLY A 190 0.43 -7.34 16.58
C GLY A 190 1.88 -7.45 17.04
N VAL A 191 2.79 -6.64 16.47
CA VAL A 191 4.20 -6.62 16.85
C VAL A 191 4.39 -6.17 18.32
N LEU A 192 3.68 -5.10 18.72
CA LEU A 192 3.75 -4.60 20.10
C LEU A 192 3.21 -5.61 21.10
N GLY A 193 2.16 -6.37 20.73
CA GLY A 193 1.61 -7.45 21.54
C GLY A 193 2.62 -8.57 21.79
N VAL A 194 3.31 -9.03 20.75
CA VAL A 194 4.39 -10.02 20.85
C VAL A 194 5.56 -9.49 21.70
N ALA A 195 5.94 -8.22 21.50
CA ALA A 195 7.00 -7.56 22.27
C ALA A 195 6.58 -7.20 23.71
N ARG A 196 5.29 -7.35 24.05
CA ARG A 196 4.71 -6.95 25.35
C ARG A 196 4.95 -5.47 25.68
N ILE A 197 4.85 -4.62 24.66
CA ILE A 197 5.00 -3.15 24.77
C ILE A 197 3.63 -2.51 24.64
N GLU A 198 3.24 -1.69 25.60
CA GLU A 198 2.02 -0.88 25.50
C GLU A 198 2.17 0.19 24.43
N TRP A 199 1.11 0.40 23.64
CA TRP A 199 1.12 1.41 22.58
C TRP A 199 1.48 2.81 23.10
N ALA A 200 1.00 3.21 24.28
CA ALA A 200 1.32 4.52 24.85
C ALA A 200 2.82 4.73 25.10
N LYS A 201 3.52 3.64 25.48
CA LYS A 201 4.98 3.65 25.67
C LYS A 201 5.70 3.74 24.32
N TRP A 202 5.23 2.98 23.33
CA TRP A 202 5.71 3.04 21.96
C TRP A 202 5.52 4.43 21.36
N ALA A 203 4.33 5.02 21.48
CA ALA A 203 4.01 6.34 20.94
C ALA A 203 4.96 7.42 21.49
N LYS A 204 5.27 7.41 22.80
CA LYS A 204 6.24 8.34 23.38
C LYS A 204 7.65 8.18 22.81
N PHE A 205 8.05 6.98 22.49
CA PHE A 205 9.34 6.71 21.83
C PHE A 205 9.29 7.17 20.37
N GLN A 206 8.24 6.77 19.67
CA GLN A 206 8.10 6.95 18.22
C GLN A 206 7.82 8.42 17.81
N ILE A 207 7.25 9.26 18.69
CA ILE A 207 6.80 10.61 18.31
C ILE A 207 7.92 11.49 17.72
N LYS A 208 9.14 11.36 18.22
CA LYS A 208 10.29 12.09 17.67
C LYS A 208 10.67 11.60 16.28
N MET A 209 10.68 10.27 16.11
CA MET A 209 10.92 9.63 14.80
C MET A 209 9.81 10.00 13.84
N GLN A 210 8.55 10.02 14.29
CA GLN A 210 7.41 10.40 13.45
C GLN A 210 7.54 11.85 12.95
N GLY A 211 7.96 12.77 13.81
CA GLY A 211 8.27 14.15 13.39
C GLY A 211 9.39 14.20 12.36
N PHE A 212 10.46 13.43 12.56
CA PHE A 212 11.55 13.32 11.58
C PHE A 212 11.05 12.75 10.24
N LEU A 213 10.28 11.65 10.27
CA LEU A 213 9.71 11.03 9.05
C LEU A 213 8.75 11.98 8.33
N PHE A 214 7.96 12.75 9.06
CA PHE A 214 7.07 13.74 8.47
C PHE A 214 7.85 14.84 7.73
N VAL A 215 8.91 15.38 8.34
CA VAL A 215 9.79 16.35 7.69
C VAL A 215 10.50 15.74 6.49
N LEU A 216 11.01 14.52 6.63
CA LEU A 216 11.67 13.79 5.54
C LEU A 216 10.72 13.57 4.38
N GLY A 217 9.49 13.14 4.63
CA GLY A 217 8.45 12.98 3.61
C GLY A 217 8.13 14.30 2.91
N THR A 218 8.04 15.41 3.67
CA THR A 218 7.87 16.75 3.11
C THR A 218 9.00 17.10 2.14
N ILE A 219 10.26 16.83 2.53
CA ILE A 219 11.42 17.07 1.68
C ILE A 219 11.34 16.24 0.39
N PHE A 220 11.01 14.97 0.47
CA PHE A 220 10.87 14.11 -0.70
C PHE A 220 9.74 14.57 -1.64
N ILE A 221 8.61 15.01 -1.10
CA ILE A 221 7.52 15.58 -1.91
C ILE A 221 8.00 16.83 -2.64
N PHE A 222 8.71 17.73 -1.96
CA PHE A 222 9.22 18.95 -2.60
C PHE A 222 10.27 18.65 -3.66
N ILE A 223 11.16 17.68 -3.41
CA ILE A 223 12.14 17.24 -4.42
C ILE A 223 11.38 16.65 -5.63
N ALA A 224 10.38 15.78 -5.41
CA ALA A 224 9.61 15.15 -6.47
C ALA A 224 8.92 16.20 -7.36
N VAL A 225 8.34 17.26 -6.76
CA VAL A 225 7.75 18.37 -7.51
C VAL A 225 8.84 19.15 -8.27
N ALA A 226 9.98 19.42 -7.65
CA ALA A 226 11.06 20.20 -8.25
C ALA A 226 11.70 19.51 -9.46
N ILE A 227 11.84 18.19 -9.42
CA ILE A 227 12.38 17.40 -10.55
C ILE A 227 11.33 17.05 -11.60
N GLY A 228 10.06 17.41 -11.36
CA GLY A 228 8.96 17.06 -12.27
C GLY A 228 8.74 15.56 -12.37
N LEU A 229 8.73 14.82 -11.24
CA LEU A 229 8.50 13.37 -11.22
C LEU A 229 7.23 13.02 -11.97
N GLN A 230 7.35 12.16 -13.00
CA GLN A 230 6.25 11.70 -13.88
C GLN A 230 6.05 10.20 -13.76
#